data_1084b059118270e25f1fc3008fbaebbb
#
_entry.id   1084b059118270e25f1fc3008fbaebbb
#
_cell.length_a   1.000
_cell.length_b   1.000
_cell.length_c   1.000
_cell.angle_alpha   90.00
_cell.angle_beta   90.00
_cell.angle_gamma   90.00
#
_symmetry.space_group_name_H-M   'P 1'
#
loop_
_entity.id
_entity.type
_entity.pdbx_description
1 polymer ?
#
loop_
_entity_poly.entity_id
_entity_poly.type
_entity_poly.pdbx_seq_one_letter_code
_entity_poly.pdbx_strand_id
1 'polypeptide(L)'
;HKRNTALIGSELPYELDITEIDGFDDLHHSEGILKELQEYAACVYHAEETHYLVNGSTVGLLSAVMGSTNSGDCILMARNCHKSVYHAVFLNELRPVYIYPEFDETMELNMAVSPEKIERLLEEHKEVQAVVLTSPTYDGVLSDIERISEIVHQKKIPLIVDEAHGAHFGFHPYFPKNANTKGADVVIHSLHKTLPALTQTALIHLNGTRIDRRKIRNYLHIFQQ
;
A
#
# COMPACT_ATOMS: atom_id res chain seq x y z
N HIS A 1 17.83 11.30 -5.39
CA HIS A 1 17.12 12.13 -4.41
C HIS A 1 17.89 12.45 -3.13
N LYS A 2 19.11 12.01 -2.96
CA LYS A 2 20.00 12.45 -1.88
C LYS A 2 20.84 13.71 -2.24
N ARG A 3 20.49 14.42 -3.31
CA ARG A 3 21.32 15.54 -3.83
C ARG A 3 20.98 16.91 -3.23
N ASN A 4 19.94 17.04 -2.43
CA ASN A 4 19.57 18.33 -1.84
C ASN A 4 19.96 18.36 -0.37
N THR A 5 21.26 18.61 -0.12
CA THR A 5 21.83 18.76 1.23
C THR A 5 21.45 20.07 1.92
N ALA A 6 20.66 20.91 1.26
CA ALA A 6 20.27 22.21 1.81
C ALA A 6 19.22 22.12 2.93
N LEU A 7 18.51 20.98 3.06
CA LEU A 7 17.48 20.77 4.08
C LEU A 7 18.02 20.12 5.35
N ILE A 8 19.15 19.40 5.26
CA ILE A 8 19.78 18.73 6.40
C ILE A 8 21.25 19.09 6.29
N GLY A 9 21.78 19.85 7.23
CA GLY A 9 23.20 20.18 7.30
C GLY A 9 24.10 18.93 7.32
N SER A 10 25.41 19.12 7.27
CA SER A 10 26.39 18.02 7.31
C SER A 10 26.46 17.28 8.65
N GLU A 11 25.77 17.77 9.67
CA GLU A 11 25.69 17.17 11.00
C GLU A 11 24.49 16.22 11.10
N LEU A 12 24.65 15.12 11.83
CA LEU A 12 23.56 14.19 12.10
C LEU A 12 22.48 14.91 12.92
N PRO A 13 21.18 14.73 12.59
CA PRO A 13 20.09 15.52 13.17
C PRO A 13 19.66 15.02 14.55
N TYR A 14 20.58 14.82 15.48
CA TYR A 14 20.25 14.31 16.82
C TYR A 14 19.27 15.22 17.58
N GLU A 15 19.27 16.52 17.30
CA GLU A 15 18.32 17.46 17.90
C GLU A 15 16.89 17.31 17.38
N LEU A 16 16.71 16.62 16.25
CA LEU A 16 15.42 16.32 15.64
C LEU A 16 14.95 14.89 15.93
N ASP A 17 15.82 14.06 16.50
CA ASP A 17 15.54 12.67 16.84
C ASP A 17 14.98 12.61 18.26
N ILE A 18 13.67 12.65 18.35
CA ILE A 18 12.91 12.72 19.61
C ILE A 18 11.95 11.54 19.71
N THR A 19 11.57 11.21 20.94
CA THR A 19 10.54 10.20 21.25
C THR A 19 9.23 10.86 21.66
N GLU A 20 8.29 10.12 22.24
CA GLU A 20 7.01 10.58 22.77
C GLU A 20 7.22 11.40 24.06
N ILE A 21 7.47 12.70 23.89
CA ILE A 21 7.62 13.67 24.99
C ILE A 21 6.51 14.71 24.96
N ASP A 22 6.31 15.42 26.06
CA ASP A 22 5.29 16.48 26.18
C ASP A 22 5.40 17.50 25.04
N GLY A 23 4.30 17.73 24.33
CA GLY A 23 4.23 18.62 23.18
C GLY A 23 4.52 17.96 21.82
N PHE A 24 4.94 16.68 21.81
CA PHE A 24 5.04 15.82 20.64
C PHE A 24 4.05 14.66 20.78
N ASP A 25 3.60 14.14 19.66
CA ASP A 25 2.54 13.12 19.62
C ASP A 25 3.11 11.69 19.71
N ASP A 26 2.24 10.69 19.86
CA ASP A 26 2.55 9.26 19.81
C ASP A 26 1.97 8.67 18.52
N LEU A 27 2.80 8.00 17.72
CA LEU A 27 2.41 7.44 16.43
C LEU A 27 1.27 6.41 16.55
N HIS A 28 1.22 5.65 17.65
CA HIS A 28 0.21 4.61 17.88
C HIS A 28 -1.07 5.15 18.55
N HIS A 29 -0.99 6.32 19.21
CA HIS A 29 -2.09 6.98 19.89
C HIS A 29 -2.17 8.45 19.51
N SER A 30 -2.13 8.72 18.20
CA SER A 30 -2.07 10.07 17.65
C SER A 30 -3.30 10.91 18.05
N GLU A 31 -3.11 11.98 18.81
CA GLU A 31 -4.14 12.91 19.25
C GLU A 31 -3.83 14.36 18.85
N GLY A 32 -2.57 14.67 18.57
CA GLY A 32 -2.05 16.00 18.27
C GLY A 32 -1.54 16.13 16.82
N ILE A 33 -0.29 16.57 16.68
CA ILE A 33 0.32 16.92 15.39
C ILE A 33 0.36 15.74 14.40
N LEU A 34 0.61 14.52 14.87
CA LEU A 34 0.63 13.35 13.98
C LEU A 34 -0.77 13.04 13.45
N LYS A 35 -1.80 13.19 14.28
CA LYS A 35 -3.19 13.04 13.84
C LYS A 35 -3.53 14.06 12.76
N GLU A 36 -3.25 15.35 13.00
CA GLU A 36 -3.51 16.41 12.02
C GLU A 36 -2.78 16.16 10.70
N LEU A 37 -1.53 15.70 10.75
CA LEU A 37 -0.74 15.38 9.56
C LEU A 37 -1.26 14.13 8.83
N GLN A 38 -1.77 13.13 9.54
CA GLN A 38 -2.40 11.96 8.94
C GLN A 38 -3.73 12.32 8.25
N GLU A 39 -4.54 13.18 8.88
CA GLU A 39 -5.77 13.71 8.29
C GLU A 39 -5.47 14.58 7.05
N TYR A 40 -4.42 15.41 7.12
CA TYR A 40 -3.97 16.19 5.97
C TYR A 40 -3.48 15.29 4.83
N ALA A 41 -2.69 14.26 5.13
CA ALA A 41 -2.24 13.28 4.13
C ALA A 41 -3.43 12.54 3.50
N ALA A 42 -4.43 12.17 4.29
CA ALA A 42 -5.66 11.56 3.78
C ALA A 42 -6.38 12.48 2.79
N CYS A 43 -6.51 13.77 3.13
CA CYS A 43 -7.10 14.78 2.25
C CYS A 43 -6.32 14.90 0.94
N VAL A 44 -4.98 15.01 0.99
CA VAL A 44 -4.10 15.18 -0.17
C VAL A 44 -4.19 13.98 -1.13
N TYR A 45 -4.26 12.76 -0.59
CA TYR A 45 -4.35 11.53 -1.39
C TYR A 45 -5.78 11.09 -1.69
N HIS A 46 -6.79 11.86 -1.26
CA HIS A 46 -8.21 11.53 -1.42
C HIS A 46 -8.57 10.16 -0.80
N ALA A 47 -7.96 9.85 0.35
CA ALA A 47 -8.27 8.67 1.15
C ALA A 47 -9.20 9.03 2.31
N GLU A 48 -9.93 8.04 2.83
CA GLU A 48 -10.78 8.25 4.01
C GLU A 48 -9.99 8.23 5.33
N GLU A 49 -8.90 7.47 5.38
CA GLU A 49 -8.01 7.37 6.53
C GLU A 49 -6.58 7.11 6.04
N THR A 50 -5.58 7.70 6.70
CA THR A 50 -4.16 7.53 6.36
C THR A 50 -3.33 7.39 7.62
N HIS A 51 -2.35 6.49 7.60
CA HIS A 51 -1.36 6.33 8.67
C HIS A 51 0.05 6.44 8.12
N TYR A 52 0.94 7.09 8.88
CA TYR A 52 2.37 7.11 8.63
C TYR A 52 3.00 5.75 8.95
N LEU A 53 3.94 5.33 8.10
CA LEU A 53 4.73 4.13 8.28
C LEU A 53 6.19 4.51 8.40
N VAL A 54 6.82 4.12 9.51
CA VAL A 54 8.23 4.40 9.81
C VAL A 54 9.16 3.23 9.46
N ASN A 55 8.60 2.05 9.25
CA ASN A 55 9.33 0.84 8.85
C ASN A 55 9.11 0.47 7.36
N GLY A 56 8.84 1.49 6.53
CA GLY A 56 8.63 1.35 5.08
C GLY A 56 7.27 0.74 4.71
N SER A 57 7.01 0.66 3.41
CA SER A 57 5.80 0.05 2.86
C SER A 57 5.67 -1.45 3.18
N THR A 58 6.75 -2.10 3.58
CA THR A 58 6.73 -3.50 4.05
C THR A 58 5.73 -3.70 5.18
N VAL A 59 5.76 -2.84 6.18
CA VAL A 59 4.82 -2.90 7.32
C VAL A 59 3.38 -2.66 6.86
N GLY A 60 3.18 -1.68 5.98
CA GLY A 60 1.87 -1.42 5.40
C GLY A 60 1.29 -2.63 4.67
N LEU A 61 2.09 -3.31 3.85
CA LEU A 61 1.65 -4.52 3.13
C LEU A 61 1.37 -5.70 4.06
N LEU A 62 2.24 -5.94 5.07
CA LEU A 62 1.99 -6.96 6.08
C LEU A 62 0.66 -6.69 6.81
N SER A 63 0.47 -5.47 7.30
CA SER A 63 -0.72 -5.08 8.05
C SER A 63 -1.98 -5.11 7.19
N ALA A 64 -1.90 -4.66 5.93
CA ALA A 64 -3.01 -4.69 4.98
C ALA A 64 -3.47 -6.12 4.70
N VAL A 65 -2.55 -7.02 4.36
CA VAL A 65 -2.88 -8.41 4.02
C VAL A 65 -3.41 -9.15 5.25
N MET A 66 -2.70 -9.10 6.38
CA MET A 66 -3.12 -9.82 7.60
C MET A 66 -4.37 -9.22 8.23
N GLY A 67 -4.57 -7.89 8.11
CA GLY A 67 -5.77 -7.22 8.58
C GLY A 67 -7.01 -7.49 7.71
N SER A 68 -6.81 -7.82 6.44
CA SER A 68 -7.90 -8.11 5.48
C SER A 68 -8.22 -9.59 5.34
N THR A 69 -7.46 -10.48 5.99
CA THR A 69 -7.65 -11.94 5.91
C THR A 69 -7.59 -12.58 7.29
N ASN A 70 -8.01 -13.84 7.41
CA ASN A 70 -7.82 -14.68 8.58
C ASN A 70 -6.81 -15.78 8.26
N SER A 71 -6.23 -16.40 9.30
CA SER A 71 -5.33 -17.55 9.12
C SER A 71 -6.01 -18.64 8.29
N GLY A 72 -5.31 -19.14 7.28
CA GLY A 72 -5.79 -20.17 6.36
C GLY A 72 -6.68 -19.70 5.21
N ASP A 73 -7.03 -18.42 5.16
CA ASP A 73 -7.82 -17.84 4.05
C ASP A 73 -7.10 -17.98 2.70
N CYS A 74 -7.90 -17.91 1.62
CA CYS A 74 -7.40 -17.84 0.26
C CYS A 74 -7.20 -16.39 -0.17
N ILE A 75 -6.05 -16.09 -0.81
CA ILE A 75 -5.74 -14.75 -1.33
C ILE A 75 -5.36 -14.84 -2.81
N LEU A 76 -5.88 -13.90 -3.62
CA LEU A 76 -5.48 -13.74 -5.01
C LEU A 76 -4.40 -12.66 -5.11
N MET A 77 -3.19 -13.01 -5.54
CA MET A 77 -2.06 -12.07 -5.56
C MET A 77 -1.28 -12.11 -6.86
N ALA A 78 -0.81 -10.96 -7.33
CA ALA A 78 0.06 -10.91 -8.48
C ALA A 78 1.40 -11.60 -8.19
N ARG A 79 1.89 -12.42 -9.12
CA ARG A 79 3.12 -13.21 -8.92
C ARG A 79 4.36 -12.32 -8.76
N ASN A 80 4.34 -11.12 -9.30
CA ASN A 80 5.40 -10.11 -9.22
C ASN A 80 5.24 -9.14 -8.02
N CYS A 81 4.42 -9.48 -7.02
CA CYS A 81 4.33 -8.70 -5.78
C CYS A 81 5.67 -8.64 -5.04
N HIS A 82 5.84 -7.57 -4.27
CA HIS A 82 6.98 -7.44 -3.37
C HIS A 82 7.02 -8.59 -2.34
N LYS A 83 8.23 -8.99 -1.91
CA LYS A 83 8.45 -10.09 -0.95
C LYS A 83 7.63 -9.96 0.35
N SER A 84 7.27 -8.76 0.78
CA SER A 84 6.44 -8.54 1.98
C SER A 84 5.05 -9.17 1.87
N VAL A 85 4.47 -9.24 0.67
CA VAL A 85 3.19 -9.95 0.46
C VAL A 85 3.36 -11.45 0.68
N TYR A 86 4.47 -12.04 0.19
CA TYR A 86 4.82 -13.44 0.45
C TYR A 86 5.06 -13.71 1.94
N HIS A 87 5.69 -12.76 2.64
CA HIS A 87 5.87 -12.87 4.09
C HIS A 87 4.51 -12.84 4.82
N ALA A 88 3.57 -11.98 4.40
CA ALA A 88 2.24 -11.96 4.98
C ALA A 88 1.48 -13.28 4.73
N VAL A 89 1.61 -13.85 3.51
CA VAL A 89 1.07 -15.17 3.19
C VAL A 89 1.61 -16.25 4.11
N PHE A 90 2.93 -16.25 4.35
CA PHE A 90 3.58 -17.19 5.25
C PHE A 90 3.14 -17.00 6.72
N LEU A 91 3.17 -15.76 7.22
CA LEU A 91 2.85 -15.46 8.62
C LEU A 91 1.38 -15.74 8.98
N ASN A 92 0.47 -15.54 8.04
CA ASN A 92 -0.96 -15.76 8.23
C ASN A 92 -1.44 -17.10 7.65
N GLU A 93 -0.51 -17.98 7.26
CA GLU A 93 -0.79 -19.32 6.72
C GLU A 93 -1.78 -19.30 5.54
N LEU A 94 -1.74 -18.24 4.71
CA LEU A 94 -2.69 -18.06 3.61
C LEU A 94 -2.43 -19.05 2.48
N ARG A 95 -3.48 -19.35 1.72
CA ARG A 95 -3.42 -20.14 0.48
C ARG A 95 -3.40 -19.20 -0.72
N PRO A 96 -2.24 -18.98 -1.38
CA PRO A 96 -2.17 -18.05 -2.48
C PRO A 96 -2.65 -18.67 -3.80
N VAL A 97 -3.50 -17.95 -4.51
CA VAL A 97 -3.75 -18.10 -5.93
C VAL A 97 -2.98 -17.02 -6.67
N TYR A 98 -2.23 -17.38 -7.69
CA TYR A 98 -1.34 -16.44 -8.36
C TYR A 98 -1.94 -15.89 -9.65
N ILE A 99 -1.88 -14.56 -9.80
CA ILE A 99 -2.10 -13.89 -11.07
C ILE A 99 -0.73 -13.71 -11.73
N TYR A 100 -0.52 -14.34 -12.87
CA TYR A 100 0.68 -14.12 -13.66
C TYR A 100 0.43 -12.93 -14.59
N PRO A 101 1.19 -11.82 -14.49
CA PRO A 101 1.12 -10.75 -15.49
C PRO A 101 1.51 -11.28 -16.86
N GLU A 102 1.12 -10.60 -17.90
CA GLU A 102 1.65 -10.87 -19.24
C GLU A 102 3.13 -10.51 -19.26
N PHE A 103 3.91 -11.21 -20.08
CA PHE A 103 5.32 -10.95 -20.25
C PHE A 103 5.59 -10.50 -21.68
N ASP A 104 6.22 -9.34 -21.84
CA ASP A 104 6.69 -8.86 -23.14
C ASP A 104 8.12 -9.35 -23.38
N GLU A 105 8.27 -10.27 -24.31
CA GLU A 105 9.57 -10.88 -24.65
C GLU A 105 10.55 -9.88 -25.28
N THR A 106 10.04 -8.82 -25.93
CA THR A 106 10.88 -7.83 -26.60
C THR A 106 11.49 -6.86 -25.60
N MET A 107 10.71 -6.45 -24.62
CA MET A 107 11.15 -5.55 -23.55
C MET A 107 11.69 -6.30 -22.32
N GLU A 108 11.49 -7.62 -22.26
CA GLU A 108 11.81 -8.48 -21.11
C GLU A 108 11.15 -8.01 -19.81
N LEU A 109 9.88 -7.53 -19.89
CA LEU A 109 9.16 -6.93 -18.77
C LEU A 109 7.84 -7.66 -18.48
N ASN A 110 7.52 -7.71 -17.19
CA ASN A 110 6.16 -8.03 -16.75
C ASN A 110 5.24 -6.85 -17.04
N MET A 111 4.19 -7.10 -17.82
CA MET A 111 3.19 -6.11 -18.21
C MET A 111 2.08 -5.98 -17.14
N ALA A 112 1.04 -5.24 -17.48
CA ALA A 112 -0.12 -5.06 -16.62
C ALA A 112 -0.83 -6.38 -16.30
N VAL A 113 -1.49 -6.40 -15.16
CA VAL A 113 -2.44 -7.49 -14.85
C VAL A 113 -3.76 -7.20 -15.56
N SER A 114 -4.25 -8.18 -16.35
CA SER A 114 -5.53 -8.06 -17.06
C SER A 114 -6.71 -8.16 -16.09
N PRO A 115 -7.68 -7.21 -16.15
CA PRO A 115 -8.94 -7.29 -15.39
C PRO A 115 -9.72 -8.59 -15.67
N GLU A 116 -9.76 -9.05 -16.94
CA GLU A 116 -10.47 -10.26 -17.35
C GLU A 116 -9.85 -11.52 -16.73
N LYS A 117 -8.53 -11.51 -16.55
CA LYS A 117 -7.83 -12.60 -15.86
C LYS A 117 -8.19 -12.67 -14.39
N ILE A 118 -8.32 -11.51 -13.74
CA ILE A 118 -8.78 -11.44 -12.34
C ILE A 118 -10.21 -11.93 -12.24
N GLU A 119 -11.11 -11.46 -13.10
CA GLU A 119 -12.51 -11.88 -13.13
C GLU A 119 -12.64 -13.40 -13.23
N ARG A 120 -11.95 -14.02 -14.20
CA ARG A 120 -11.94 -15.47 -14.38
C ARG A 120 -11.42 -16.20 -13.13
N LEU A 121 -10.29 -15.75 -12.55
CA LEU A 121 -9.72 -16.39 -11.36
C LEU A 121 -10.65 -16.27 -10.14
N LEU A 122 -11.37 -15.15 -9.99
CA LEU A 122 -12.35 -14.97 -8.92
C LEU A 122 -13.65 -15.78 -9.15
N GLU A 123 -13.92 -16.21 -10.38
CA GLU A 123 -15.01 -17.16 -10.68
C GLU A 123 -14.59 -18.60 -10.40
N GLU A 124 -13.35 -18.95 -10.68
CA GLU A 124 -12.76 -20.27 -10.43
C GLU A 124 -12.48 -20.50 -8.92
N HIS A 125 -12.12 -19.43 -8.18
CA HIS A 125 -11.73 -19.45 -6.78
C HIS A 125 -12.65 -18.57 -5.91
N LYS A 126 -13.86 -19.04 -5.66
CA LYS A 126 -14.91 -18.30 -4.92
C LYS A 126 -14.56 -18.09 -3.43
N GLU A 127 -13.60 -18.83 -2.92
CA GLU A 127 -13.10 -18.76 -1.54
C GLU A 127 -12.09 -17.61 -1.31
N VAL A 128 -11.68 -16.88 -2.34
CA VAL A 128 -10.76 -15.75 -2.22
C VAL A 128 -11.37 -14.66 -1.33
N GLN A 129 -10.59 -14.20 -0.35
CA GLN A 129 -11.00 -13.19 0.62
C GLN A 129 -10.39 -11.81 0.38
N ALA A 130 -9.31 -11.70 -0.39
CA ALA A 130 -8.67 -10.43 -0.75
C ALA A 130 -7.89 -10.56 -2.06
N VAL A 131 -7.72 -9.43 -2.75
CA VAL A 131 -6.88 -9.31 -3.95
C VAL A 131 -5.73 -8.37 -3.67
N VAL A 132 -4.50 -8.73 -4.05
CA VAL A 132 -3.30 -7.89 -3.90
C VAL A 132 -2.58 -7.72 -5.22
N LEU A 133 -2.33 -6.48 -5.61
CA LEU A 133 -1.63 -6.11 -6.84
C LEU A 133 -0.52 -5.11 -6.55
N THR A 134 0.50 -5.08 -7.41
CA THR A 134 1.51 -4.01 -7.48
C THR A 134 1.28 -3.18 -8.73
N SER A 135 0.96 -1.89 -8.56
CA SER A 135 0.76 -0.94 -9.65
C SER A 135 1.03 0.49 -9.16
N PRO A 136 2.03 1.19 -9.74
CA PRO A 136 2.90 0.73 -10.81
C PRO A 136 3.87 -0.37 -10.37
N THR A 137 4.34 -1.17 -11.33
CA THR A 137 5.49 -2.04 -11.10
C THR A 137 6.78 -1.24 -10.90
N TYR A 138 7.89 -1.90 -10.55
CA TYR A 138 9.20 -1.26 -10.48
C TYR A 138 9.58 -0.55 -11.80
N ASP A 139 9.19 -1.14 -12.92
CA ASP A 139 9.50 -0.65 -14.26
C ASP A 139 8.51 0.43 -14.74
N GLY A 140 7.49 0.76 -13.95
CA GLY A 140 6.51 1.79 -14.23
C GLY A 140 5.25 1.32 -14.97
N VAL A 141 5.03 0.02 -15.09
CA VAL A 141 3.84 -0.54 -15.74
C VAL A 141 2.62 -0.40 -14.83
N LEU A 142 1.54 0.14 -15.38
CA LEU A 142 0.27 0.38 -14.70
C LEU A 142 -0.78 -0.66 -15.08
N SER A 143 -1.51 -1.16 -14.09
CA SER A 143 -2.73 -1.93 -14.29
C SER A 143 -3.97 -1.02 -14.22
N ASP A 144 -5.07 -1.43 -14.84
CA ASP A 144 -6.34 -0.70 -14.78
C ASP A 144 -7.03 -0.97 -13.42
N ILE A 145 -6.59 -0.22 -12.40
CA ILE A 145 -7.08 -0.37 -11.03
C ILE A 145 -8.58 -0.06 -10.93
N GLU A 146 -9.10 0.89 -11.71
CA GLU A 146 -10.51 1.25 -11.68
C GLU A 146 -11.37 0.05 -12.13
N ARG A 147 -11.06 -0.53 -13.27
CA ARG A 147 -11.78 -1.71 -13.75
C ARG A 147 -11.60 -2.93 -12.85
N ILE A 148 -10.39 -3.13 -12.33
CA ILE A 148 -10.10 -4.21 -11.38
C ILE A 148 -10.89 -4.06 -10.09
N SER A 149 -10.99 -2.82 -9.54
CA SER A 149 -11.76 -2.57 -8.32
C SER A 149 -13.25 -2.90 -8.50
N GLU A 150 -13.84 -2.53 -9.65
CA GLU A 150 -15.23 -2.89 -9.97
C GLU A 150 -15.46 -4.42 -9.93
N ILE A 151 -14.57 -5.18 -10.54
CA ILE A 151 -14.65 -6.65 -10.59
C ILE A 151 -14.51 -7.26 -9.19
N VAL A 152 -13.52 -6.83 -8.43
CA VAL A 152 -13.23 -7.32 -7.09
C VAL A 152 -14.39 -6.99 -6.13
N HIS A 153 -14.95 -5.80 -6.23
CA HIS A 153 -16.06 -5.35 -5.39
C HIS A 153 -17.38 -6.07 -5.67
N GLN A 154 -17.60 -6.59 -6.88
CA GLN A 154 -18.75 -7.47 -7.15
C GLN A 154 -18.72 -8.74 -6.28
N LYS A 155 -17.53 -9.20 -5.90
CA LYS A 155 -17.37 -10.34 -4.97
C LYS A 155 -17.39 -9.92 -3.48
N LYS A 156 -17.53 -8.61 -3.19
CA LYS A 156 -17.57 -8.02 -1.83
C LYS A 156 -16.29 -8.22 -1.02
N ILE A 157 -15.15 -8.41 -1.69
CA ILE A 157 -13.83 -8.55 -1.08
C ILE A 157 -12.97 -7.30 -1.34
N PRO A 158 -11.94 -7.02 -0.50
CA PRO A 158 -11.09 -5.86 -0.65
C PRO A 158 -10.04 -6.01 -1.75
N LEU A 159 -9.71 -4.87 -2.37
CA LEU A 159 -8.56 -4.69 -3.25
C LEU A 159 -7.45 -3.94 -2.52
N ILE A 160 -6.28 -4.56 -2.39
CA ILE A 160 -5.06 -3.99 -1.83
C ILE A 160 -4.10 -3.66 -2.97
N VAL A 161 -3.67 -2.41 -3.07
CA VAL A 161 -2.75 -1.95 -4.12
C VAL A 161 -1.43 -1.50 -3.49
N ASP A 162 -0.36 -2.22 -3.82
CA ASP A 162 1.01 -1.77 -3.59
C ASP A 162 1.35 -0.71 -4.65
N GLU A 163 1.14 0.56 -4.31
CA GLU A 163 1.46 1.73 -5.13
C GLU A 163 2.78 2.39 -4.65
N ALA A 164 3.72 1.59 -4.12
CA ALA A 164 4.96 2.09 -3.54
C ALA A 164 5.79 2.94 -4.50
N HIS A 165 5.69 2.73 -5.81
CA HIS A 165 6.37 3.52 -6.84
C HIS A 165 5.51 4.66 -7.41
N GLY A 166 4.29 4.85 -6.91
CA GLY A 166 3.32 5.84 -7.37
C GLY A 166 2.97 6.94 -6.37
N ALA A 167 3.78 7.19 -5.32
CA ALA A 167 3.47 8.19 -4.30
C ALA A 167 3.32 9.64 -4.85
N HIS A 168 3.80 9.92 -6.05
CA HIS A 168 3.66 11.20 -6.75
C HIS A 168 2.39 11.28 -7.63
N PHE A 169 1.61 10.22 -7.73
CA PHE A 169 0.41 10.19 -8.57
C PHE A 169 -0.66 11.15 -8.05
N GLY A 170 -1.30 11.85 -9.00
CA GLY A 170 -2.31 12.85 -8.70
C GLY A 170 -1.79 14.27 -8.42
N PHE A 171 -0.47 14.47 -8.22
CA PHE A 171 0.09 15.80 -7.93
C PHE A 171 0.34 16.68 -9.16
N HIS A 172 0.32 16.09 -10.34
CA HIS A 172 0.46 16.83 -11.60
C HIS A 172 -0.35 16.17 -12.70
N PRO A 173 -0.98 16.92 -13.63
CA PRO A 173 -1.81 16.35 -14.70
C PRO A 173 -1.11 15.37 -15.65
N TYR A 174 0.21 15.40 -15.70
CA TYR A 174 1.02 14.47 -16.50
C TYR A 174 0.98 13.06 -15.91
N PHE A 175 0.85 12.92 -14.60
CA PHE A 175 0.81 11.61 -13.93
C PHE A 175 -0.62 11.10 -13.79
N PRO A 176 -0.82 9.79 -13.74
CA PRO A 176 -2.13 9.23 -13.49
C PRO A 176 -2.66 9.60 -12.09
N LYS A 177 -3.95 9.44 -11.88
CA LYS A 177 -4.54 9.51 -10.54
C LYS A 177 -4.07 8.30 -9.71
N ASN A 178 -3.95 8.49 -8.38
CA ASN A 178 -3.58 7.43 -7.46
C ASN A 178 -4.72 6.40 -7.26
N ALA A 179 -4.40 5.24 -6.72
CA ALA A 179 -5.31 4.12 -6.57
C ALA A 179 -6.46 4.37 -5.57
N ASN A 180 -6.32 5.32 -4.62
CA ASN A 180 -7.42 5.70 -3.72
C ASN A 180 -8.63 6.22 -4.52
N THR A 181 -8.37 7.03 -5.55
CA THR A 181 -9.43 7.60 -6.40
C THR A 181 -9.99 6.62 -7.45
N LYS A 182 -9.39 5.43 -7.55
CA LYS A 182 -9.78 4.36 -8.47
C LYS A 182 -10.45 3.18 -7.78
N GLY A 183 -10.83 3.36 -6.52
CA GLY A 183 -11.63 2.39 -5.78
C GLY A 183 -10.84 1.34 -5.01
N ALA A 184 -9.51 1.43 -4.89
CA ALA A 184 -8.75 0.53 -4.03
C ALA A 184 -9.13 0.73 -2.55
N ASP A 185 -9.32 -0.38 -1.81
CA ASP A 185 -9.68 -0.34 -0.39
C ASP A 185 -8.46 -0.07 0.50
N VAL A 186 -7.30 -0.58 0.12
CA VAL A 186 -6.04 -0.28 0.79
C VAL A 186 -4.99 0.09 -0.25
N VAL A 187 -4.30 1.23 -0.03
CA VAL A 187 -3.21 1.69 -0.90
C VAL A 187 -1.97 1.95 -0.06
N ILE A 188 -0.82 1.48 -0.53
CA ILE A 188 0.45 1.68 0.16
C ILE A 188 1.40 2.49 -0.71
N HIS A 189 1.90 3.62 -0.20
CA HIS A 189 2.87 4.49 -0.85
C HIS A 189 4.21 4.49 -0.13
N SER A 190 5.32 4.34 -0.86
CA SER A 190 6.67 4.62 -0.35
C SER A 190 7.06 6.04 -0.72
N LEU A 191 6.98 6.97 0.22
CA LEU A 191 7.28 8.38 -0.05
C LEU A 191 8.73 8.57 -0.46
N HIS A 192 9.65 7.85 0.17
CA HIS A 192 11.09 7.94 -0.08
C HIS A 192 11.54 7.48 -1.47
N LYS A 193 10.69 6.79 -2.25
CA LYS A 193 11.04 6.33 -3.59
C LYS A 193 10.87 7.41 -4.65
N THR A 194 9.81 8.21 -4.56
CA THR A 194 9.43 9.16 -5.62
C THR A 194 9.21 10.59 -5.12
N LEU A 195 9.18 10.83 -3.81
CA LEU A 195 9.07 12.14 -3.18
C LEU A 195 10.32 12.46 -2.35
N PRO A 196 10.55 13.75 -2.01
CA PRO A 196 11.69 14.18 -1.19
C PRO A 196 11.44 13.86 0.30
N ALA A 197 11.51 12.58 0.65
CA ALA A 197 11.31 12.06 2.00
C ALA A 197 12.50 11.19 2.44
N LEU A 198 12.67 11.02 3.76
CA LEU A 198 13.71 10.17 4.32
C LEU A 198 13.41 8.68 4.03
N THR A 199 14.46 7.86 4.04
CA THR A 199 14.36 6.42 3.82
C THR A 199 13.39 5.78 4.81
N GLN A 200 12.62 4.81 4.34
CA GLN A 200 11.56 4.08 5.03
C GLN A 200 10.26 4.86 5.29
N THR A 201 10.20 6.16 5.00
CA THR A 201 8.94 6.90 5.08
C THR A 201 7.93 6.37 4.08
N ALA A 202 6.77 5.98 4.56
CA ALA A 202 5.69 5.45 3.74
C ALA A 202 4.32 5.83 4.33
N LEU A 203 3.26 5.56 3.57
CA LEU A 203 1.86 5.74 3.99
C LEU A 203 1.06 4.49 3.67
N ILE A 204 0.09 4.21 4.53
CA ILE A 204 -1.02 3.31 4.23
C ILE A 204 -2.32 4.12 4.26
N HIS A 205 -3.13 3.95 3.24
CA HIS A 205 -4.45 4.56 3.07
C HIS A 205 -5.52 3.50 3.15
N LEU A 206 -6.59 3.80 3.88
CA LEU A 206 -7.72 2.90 4.11
C LEU A 206 -9.00 3.54 3.60
N ASN A 207 -9.76 2.82 2.76
CA ASN A 207 -10.97 3.31 2.12
C ASN A 207 -12.11 2.28 2.21
N GLY A 208 -13.35 2.75 2.12
CA GLY A 208 -14.53 1.91 2.02
C GLY A 208 -14.82 1.09 3.29
N THR A 209 -15.70 0.10 3.13
CA THR A 209 -16.22 -0.72 4.23
C THR A 209 -15.93 -2.21 4.10
N ARG A 210 -15.11 -2.62 3.11
CA ARG A 210 -14.77 -4.03 2.86
C ARG A 210 -13.59 -4.52 3.70
N ILE A 211 -12.94 -3.60 4.42
CA ILE A 211 -11.80 -3.87 5.31
C ILE A 211 -12.21 -3.63 6.75
N ASP A 212 -11.61 -4.37 7.66
CA ASP A 212 -11.64 -4.07 9.09
C ASP A 212 -10.46 -3.15 9.44
N ARG A 213 -10.72 -1.83 9.45
CA ARG A 213 -9.71 -0.81 9.76
C ARG A 213 -9.08 -1.01 11.14
N ARG A 214 -9.88 -1.45 12.12
CA ARG A 214 -9.37 -1.72 13.48
C ARG A 214 -8.36 -2.86 13.46
N LYS A 215 -8.66 -3.92 12.73
CA LYS A 215 -7.76 -5.07 12.59
C LYS A 215 -6.45 -4.67 11.88
N ILE A 216 -6.53 -3.86 10.81
CA ILE A 216 -5.34 -3.34 10.13
C ILE A 216 -4.51 -2.48 11.08
N ARG A 217 -5.11 -1.54 11.84
CA ARG A 217 -4.40 -0.72 12.82
C ARG A 217 -3.73 -1.56 13.91
N ASN A 218 -4.37 -2.61 14.39
CA ASN A 218 -3.76 -3.52 15.36
C ASN A 218 -2.49 -4.18 14.79
N TYR A 219 -2.48 -4.56 13.52
CA TYR A 219 -1.27 -5.09 12.88
C TYR A 219 -0.20 -4.02 12.65
N LEU A 220 -0.59 -2.77 12.38
CA LEU A 220 0.36 -1.66 12.36
C LEU A 220 1.08 -1.52 13.70
N HIS A 221 0.34 -1.57 14.82
CA HIS A 221 0.93 -1.52 16.16
C HIS A 221 1.83 -2.72 16.49
N ILE A 222 1.61 -3.88 15.85
CA ILE A 222 2.46 -5.07 16.05
C ILE A 222 3.74 -4.98 15.23
N PHE A 223 3.69 -4.46 14.01
CA PHE A 223 4.79 -4.54 13.05
C PHE A 223 5.62 -3.26 12.97
N GLN A 224 5.17 -2.16 13.53
CA GLN A 224 5.95 -0.93 13.56
C GLN A 224 6.08 -0.43 15.00
N GLN A 225 7.19 0.25 15.24
CA GLN A 225 7.53 0.79 16.55
C GLN A 225 7.13 2.27 16.64
#